data_79cfc6cc26aa77f030196e7a8b74767c
#
_entry.id   79cfc6cc26aa77f030196e7a8b74767c
#
_cell.length_a   1.000
_cell.length_b   1.000
_cell.length_c   1.000
_cell.angle_alpha   90.00
_cell.angle_beta   90.00
_cell.angle_gamma   90.00
#
_symmetry.space_group_name_H-M   'P 1'
#
loop_
_entity.id
_entity.type
_entity.pdbx_description
1 polymer ?
#
loop_
_entity_poly.entity_id
_entity_poly.type
_entity_poly.pdbx_seq_one_letter_code
_entity_poly.pdbx_strand_id
1 'polypeptide(L)'
;TRSASQGIKELAPGNKFCTQKLQLEISGIPTFDWKDNLISMKYCSKCDCVAEEGTSEYNLGTCPKCGDPSWGVNEHKYLKFTSARSTMDKTDAALDDSNDERAKEQFIVKKHFLFHQKGITSSFAMKNLGFGIEFCNNMDLYEANYGMQMQSGGKIEINGESIIPENGFVTCKYCGKSTPLLAKLDKEQKNVEQHYKFCNHGNVKFVDDNNGEVFEQLYLYRHMQTEAIKILLPIQIMDAKSAVEMFKAGIELGMKEYYRSSPEHIRIDSYTEMNQATAKKDYYLVMYDTIPGGTGYLAKLYNTEE
;
A
#
# COMPACT_ATOMS: atom_id res chain seq x y z
N THR A 1 4.43 20.24 -2.09
CA THR A 1 3.70 19.10 -2.68
C THR A 1 4.63 17.92 -2.87
N ARG A 2 4.11 16.71 -2.73
CA ARG A 2 4.78 15.43 -3.01
C ARG A 2 3.95 14.67 -4.06
N SER A 3 4.58 13.76 -4.79
CA SER A 3 3.83 12.82 -5.60
C SER A 3 2.91 11.98 -4.69
N ALA A 4 1.79 11.50 -5.19
CA ALA A 4 0.84 10.73 -4.37
C ALA A 4 1.48 9.46 -3.77
N SER A 5 2.39 8.81 -4.50
CA SER A 5 3.12 7.62 -4.02
C SER A 5 4.12 7.93 -2.89
N GLN A 6 4.76 9.09 -2.93
CA GLN A 6 5.61 9.55 -1.84
C GLN A 6 4.76 10.06 -0.67
N GLY A 7 3.68 10.79 -0.97
CA GLY A 7 2.80 11.38 0.04
C GLY A 7 2.22 10.35 1.00
N ILE A 8 1.75 9.21 0.49
CA ILE A 8 1.17 8.15 1.34
C ILE A 8 2.15 7.54 2.35
N LYS A 9 3.46 7.72 2.12
CA LYS A 9 4.55 7.28 3.01
C LYS A 9 5.06 8.43 3.87
N GLU A 10 5.47 9.52 3.21
CA GLU A 10 6.17 10.62 3.85
C GLU A 10 5.26 11.54 4.67
N LEU A 11 3.98 11.64 4.27
CA LEU A 11 3.00 12.49 4.91
C LEU A 11 1.92 11.71 5.69
N ALA A 12 2.20 10.44 6.02
CA ALA A 12 1.33 9.66 6.88
C ALA A 12 1.36 10.20 8.32
N PRO A 13 0.24 10.15 9.06
CA PRO A 13 0.18 10.58 10.45
C PRO A 13 1.23 9.86 11.32
N GLY A 14 1.87 10.61 12.20
CA GLY A 14 2.99 10.15 13.03
C GLY A 14 4.35 10.38 12.40
N ASN A 15 4.43 10.70 11.10
CA ASN A 15 5.71 11.01 10.46
C ASN A 15 6.13 12.46 10.72
N LYS A 16 7.43 12.70 10.75
CA LYS A 16 8.04 14.02 10.92
C LYS A 16 8.71 14.45 9.62
N PHE A 17 8.59 15.71 9.27
CA PHE A 17 9.31 16.26 8.13
C PHE A 17 9.88 17.64 8.45
N CYS A 18 11.01 17.97 7.82
CA CYS A 18 11.69 19.21 8.01
C CYS A 18 11.42 20.16 6.84
N THR A 19 11.10 21.40 7.16
CA THR A 19 10.96 22.48 6.19
C THR A 19 11.43 23.80 6.79
N GLN A 20 12.19 24.59 6.04
CA GLN A 20 12.64 25.92 6.44
C GLN A 20 13.21 25.99 7.89
N LYS A 21 14.04 25.01 8.26
CA LYS A 21 14.63 24.86 9.61
C LYS A 21 13.64 24.51 10.73
N LEU A 22 12.44 24.08 10.38
CA LEU A 22 11.42 23.62 11.33
C LEU A 22 11.13 22.15 11.12
N GLN A 23 10.98 21.44 12.22
CA GLN A 23 10.44 20.08 12.22
C GLN A 23 8.93 20.13 12.46
N LEU A 24 8.18 19.48 11.57
CA LEU A 24 6.74 19.41 11.63
C LEU A 24 6.33 17.94 11.75
N GLU A 25 5.36 17.64 12.61
CA GLU A 25 4.76 16.32 12.72
C GLU A 25 3.45 16.29 11.95
N ILE A 26 3.23 15.24 11.16
CA ILE A 26 1.94 14.96 10.53
C ILE A 26 1.03 14.40 11.61
N SER A 27 0.03 15.16 12.02
CA SER A 27 -0.82 14.85 13.16
C SER A 27 -2.26 14.53 12.80
N GLY A 28 -2.63 14.61 11.51
CA GLY A 28 -4.00 14.32 11.15
C GLY A 28 -4.30 14.40 9.66
N ILE A 29 -5.55 14.09 9.36
CA ILE A 29 -6.13 14.05 8.02
C ILE A 29 -7.40 14.92 8.05
N PRO A 30 -7.59 15.82 7.07
CA PRO A 30 -8.82 16.60 6.97
C PRO A 30 -10.05 15.69 6.84
N THR A 31 -11.15 16.05 7.52
CA THR A 31 -12.37 15.21 7.57
C THR A 31 -13.51 15.72 6.69
N PHE A 32 -13.32 16.86 6.04
CA PHE A 32 -14.40 17.54 5.30
C PHE A 32 -14.89 16.76 4.07
N ASP A 33 -14.06 15.88 3.51
CA ASP A 33 -14.33 15.07 2.31
C ASP A 33 -14.38 13.56 2.57
N TRP A 34 -14.49 13.13 3.83
CA TRP A 34 -14.47 11.71 4.18
C TRP A 34 -15.56 10.89 3.52
N LYS A 35 -16.76 11.45 3.39
CA LYS A 35 -17.91 10.74 2.81
C LYS A 35 -17.64 10.26 1.37
N ASP A 36 -16.87 11.05 0.63
CA ASP A 36 -16.58 10.78 -0.78
C ASP A 36 -15.28 9.95 -0.97
N ASN A 37 -14.44 9.91 0.06
CA ASN A 37 -13.11 9.32 0.01
C ASN A 37 -12.93 8.09 0.92
N LEU A 38 -13.92 7.74 1.74
CA LEU A 38 -13.89 6.58 2.60
C LEU A 38 -14.61 5.41 1.93
N ILE A 39 -13.90 4.31 1.72
CA ILE A 39 -14.44 3.09 1.13
C ILE A 39 -14.24 1.90 2.06
N SER A 40 -15.06 0.87 1.90
CA SER A 40 -14.85 -0.43 2.53
C SER A 40 -14.12 -1.34 1.55
N MET A 41 -13.08 -2.00 2.02
CA MET A 41 -12.39 -3.03 1.25
C MET A 41 -12.11 -4.25 2.12
N LYS A 42 -12.14 -5.42 1.51
CA LYS A 42 -11.59 -6.65 2.08
C LYS A 42 -10.15 -6.83 1.64
N TYR A 43 -9.34 -7.35 2.54
CA TYR A 43 -7.93 -7.62 2.31
C TYR A 43 -7.56 -9.01 2.80
N CYS A 44 -6.79 -9.74 2.02
CA CYS A 44 -6.28 -11.05 2.37
C CYS A 44 -4.79 -10.96 2.73
N SER A 45 -4.46 -11.17 3.99
CA SER A 45 -3.07 -11.14 4.48
C SER A 45 -2.17 -12.26 3.90
N LYS A 46 -2.77 -13.34 3.37
CA LYS A 46 -2.02 -14.47 2.80
C LYS A 46 -1.56 -14.27 1.35
N CYS A 47 -2.34 -13.57 0.56
CA CYS A 47 -2.07 -13.42 -0.88
C CYS A 47 -2.18 -11.98 -1.38
N ASP A 48 -2.30 -11.01 -0.47
CA ASP A 48 -2.43 -9.58 -0.75
C ASP A 48 -3.58 -9.22 -1.72
N CYS A 49 -4.59 -10.11 -1.83
CA CYS A 49 -5.79 -9.84 -2.60
C CYS A 49 -6.62 -8.75 -1.91
N VAL A 50 -7.16 -7.83 -2.68
CA VAL A 50 -8.11 -6.82 -2.21
C VAL A 50 -9.36 -6.83 -3.08
N ALA A 51 -10.48 -6.46 -2.49
CA ALA A 51 -11.74 -6.23 -3.20
C ALA A 51 -12.50 -5.07 -2.56
N GLU A 52 -12.98 -4.16 -3.38
CA GLU A 52 -13.77 -3.01 -2.97
C GLU A 52 -15.24 -3.40 -2.79
N GLU A 53 -15.92 -2.78 -1.84
CA GLU A 53 -17.35 -2.93 -1.61
C GLU A 53 -18.14 -2.69 -2.91
N GLY A 54 -19.10 -3.57 -3.17
CA GLY A 54 -19.88 -3.54 -4.41
C GLY A 54 -19.34 -4.42 -5.55
N THR A 55 -18.14 -4.97 -5.42
CA THR A 55 -17.61 -5.96 -6.37
C THR A 55 -18.12 -7.38 -6.04
N SER A 56 -18.12 -8.27 -7.05
CA SER A 56 -18.53 -9.67 -6.86
C SER A 56 -17.59 -10.39 -5.89
N GLU A 57 -16.31 -10.10 -5.95
CA GLU A 57 -15.24 -10.66 -5.13
C GLU A 57 -15.39 -10.29 -3.65
N TYR A 58 -15.86 -9.08 -3.36
CA TYR A 58 -16.09 -8.62 -2.00
C TYR A 58 -17.17 -9.46 -1.29
N ASN A 59 -18.20 -9.89 -2.01
CA ASN A 59 -19.33 -10.64 -1.45
C ASN A 59 -19.02 -12.13 -1.19
N LEU A 60 -17.84 -12.61 -1.61
CA LEU A 60 -17.46 -14.00 -1.37
C LEU A 60 -17.15 -14.24 0.12
N GLY A 61 -17.44 -15.44 0.61
CA GLY A 61 -17.13 -15.88 1.96
C GLY A 61 -15.65 -16.28 2.18
N THR A 62 -14.94 -16.54 1.07
CA THR A 62 -13.54 -16.95 1.05
C THR A 62 -12.77 -16.09 0.07
N CYS A 63 -11.47 -15.95 0.26
CA CYS A 63 -10.64 -15.17 -0.65
C CYS A 63 -10.72 -15.72 -2.07
N PRO A 64 -11.07 -14.90 -3.07
CA PRO A 64 -11.18 -15.34 -4.45
C PRO A 64 -9.87 -15.85 -5.05
N LYS A 65 -8.75 -15.44 -4.46
CA LYS A 65 -7.41 -15.76 -4.95
C LYS A 65 -6.82 -17.01 -4.32
N CYS A 66 -6.90 -17.16 -2.99
CA CYS A 66 -6.26 -18.27 -2.27
C CYS A 66 -7.20 -19.12 -1.45
N GLY A 67 -8.52 -18.83 -1.45
CA GLY A 67 -9.53 -19.59 -0.72
C GLY A 67 -9.51 -19.39 0.81
N ASP A 68 -8.76 -18.41 1.34
CA ASP A 68 -8.69 -18.17 2.78
C ASP A 68 -10.07 -17.80 3.36
N PRO A 69 -10.56 -18.53 4.37
CA PRO A 69 -11.86 -18.26 4.99
C PRO A 69 -11.87 -16.96 5.84
N SER A 70 -10.72 -16.45 6.25
CA SER A 70 -10.64 -15.17 6.98
C SER A 70 -11.13 -13.97 6.15
N TRP A 71 -11.19 -14.10 4.83
CA TRP A 71 -11.71 -13.10 3.91
C TRP A 71 -13.12 -12.61 4.26
N GLY A 72 -13.99 -13.52 4.71
CA GLY A 72 -15.38 -13.20 5.02
C GLY A 72 -15.55 -12.13 6.09
N VAL A 73 -14.63 -12.04 7.04
CA VAL A 73 -14.67 -11.12 8.19
C VAL A 73 -13.60 -10.03 8.14
N ASN A 74 -12.75 -10.03 7.15
CA ASN A 74 -11.59 -9.13 7.08
C ASN A 74 -11.92 -7.85 6.29
N GLU A 75 -12.94 -7.13 6.73
CA GLU A 75 -13.37 -5.85 6.18
C GLU A 75 -12.72 -4.70 6.95
N HIS A 76 -12.18 -3.74 6.20
CA HIS A 76 -11.55 -2.54 6.75
C HIS A 76 -11.99 -1.29 6.02
N LYS A 77 -11.92 -0.16 6.71
CA LYS A 77 -12.15 1.16 6.12
C LYS A 77 -10.84 1.72 5.56
N TYR A 78 -10.92 2.21 4.33
CA TYR A 78 -9.80 2.83 3.62
C TYR A 78 -10.15 4.26 3.26
N LEU A 79 -9.29 5.19 3.63
CA LEU A 79 -9.45 6.60 3.30
C LEU A 79 -8.48 6.98 2.18
N LYS A 80 -9.02 7.54 1.10
CA LYS A 80 -8.22 8.07 0.00
C LYS A 80 -7.36 9.23 0.49
N PHE A 81 -6.04 9.05 0.40
CA PHE A 81 -5.10 10.01 0.93
C PHE A 81 -4.89 11.16 -0.07
N THR A 82 -5.48 12.30 0.20
CA THR A 82 -5.43 13.51 -0.63
C THR A 82 -4.61 14.62 0.00
N SER A 83 -4.66 14.73 1.33
CA SER A 83 -4.00 15.79 2.08
C SER A 83 -3.73 15.36 3.52
N ALA A 84 -2.78 16.05 4.16
CA ALA A 84 -2.42 15.84 5.55
C ALA A 84 -2.41 17.16 6.29
N ARG A 85 -2.64 17.10 7.61
CA ARG A 85 -2.51 18.22 8.53
C ARG A 85 -1.27 18.01 9.40
N SER A 86 -0.43 19.03 9.50
CA SER A 86 0.72 19.03 10.40
C SER A 86 0.49 19.93 11.60
N THR A 87 1.14 19.59 12.70
CA THR A 87 1.30 20.42 13.88
C THR A 87 2.75 20.72 14.11
N MET A 88 3.03 21.85 14.71
CA MET A 88 4.37 22.27 15.11
C MET A 88 4.39 22.36 16.63
N ASP A 89 5.28 21.62 17.28
CA ASP A 89 5.63 21.88 18.65
C ASP A 89 6.77 22.90 18.68
N LYS A 90 6.56 24.02 19.40
CA LYS A 90 7.54 25.10 19.46
C LYS A 90 8.82 24.68 20.19
N THR A 91 8.77 23.69 21.05
CA THR A 91 9.91 23.19 21.82
C THR A 91 10.82 22.28 20.99
N ASP A 92 10.25 21.51 20.04
CA ASP A 92 10.99 20.57 19.20
C ASP A 92 11.22 21.10 17.78
N ALA A 93 10.82 22.34 17.49
CA ALA A 93 10.83 22.88 16.14
C ALA A 93 12.21 23.33 15.66
N ALA A 94 13.17 23.55 16.58
CA ALA A 94 14.52 23.92 16.20
C ALA A 94 15.32 22.69 15.77
N LEU A 95 15.77 22.68 14.51
CA LEU A 95 16.74 21.69 14.04
C LEU A 95 18.09 21.98 14.73
N ASP A 96 18.49 21.13 15.64
CA ASP A 96 19.83 21.10 16.19
C ASP A 96 20.65 20.07 15.41
N ASP A 97 21.84 20.47 14.94
CA ASP A 97 22.77 19.59 14.21
C ASP A 97 23.27 18.41 15.07
N SER A 98 23.03 18.44 16.38
CA SER A 98 23.48 17.41 17.31
C SER A 98 22.65 16.12 17.27
N ASN A 99 21.42 16.17 16.74
CA ASN A 99 20.50 15.02 16.72
C ASN A 99 20.06 14.71 15.28
N ASP A 100 20.88 14.00 14.52
CA ASP A 100 20.44 13.36 13.27
C ASP A 100 19.57 12.11 13.59
N GLU A 101 18.68 12.25 14.56
CA GLU A 101 17.61 11.29 14.86
C GLU A 101 16.50 11.39 13.81
N ARG A 102 16.88 11.21 12.55
CA ARG A 102 15.93 10.78 11.51
C ARG A 102 15.61 9.32 11.74
N ALA A 103 14.98 9.01 12.86
CA ALA A 103 14.25 7.78 12.98
C ALA A 103 13.18 7.80 11.86
N LYS A 104 13.53 7.22 10.72
CA LYS A 104 12.57 7.03 9.62
C LYS A 104 11.53 6.08 10.15
N GLU A 105 10.39 6.63 10.57
CA GLU A 105 9.25 5.83 10.90
C GLU A 105 8.96 4.91 9.70
N GLN A 106 8.96 3.60 9.96
CA GLN A 106 8.74 2.63 8.91
C GLN A 106 7.25 2.33 8.83
N PHE A 107 6.63 2.73 7.74
CA PHE A 107 5.25 2.37 7.45
C PHE A 107 5.18 1.10 6.61
N ILE A 108 4.17 0.28 6.88
CA ILE A 108 3.84 -0.89 6.07
C ILE A 108 3.03 -0.41 4.88
N VAL A 109 3.68 -0.28 3.72
CA VAL A 109 3.00 0.12 2.49
C VAL A 109 3.05 -1.03 1.51
N LYS A 110 1.87 -1.48 1.08
CA LYS A 110 1.72 -2.56 0.10
C LYS A 110 1.06 -2.07 -1.17
N LYS A 111 1.35 -2.76 -2.25
CA LYS A 111 0.76 -2.53 -3.57
C LYS A 111 -0.08 -3.73 -3.95
N HIS A 112 -1.28 -3.44 -4.43
CA HIS A 112 -2.23 -4.45 -4.87
C HIS A 112 -2.54 -4.21 -6.34
N PHE A 113 -2.27 -5.22 -7.16
CA PHE A 113 -2.49 -5.18 -8.60
C PHE A 113 -3.75 -5.97 -8.92
N LEU A 114 -4.74 -5.31 -9.54
CA LEU A 114 -5.97 -5.94 -9.99
C LEU A 114 -6.02 -5.93 -11.51
N PHE A 115 -5.93 -7.13 -12.06
CA PHE A 115 -6.00 -7.36 -13.50
C PHE A 115 -7.41 -7.79 -13.86
N HIS A 116 -8.10 -6.98 -14.65
CA HIS A 116 -9.42 -7.32 -15.18
C HIS A 116 -9.25 -8.03 -16.51
N GLN A 117 -9.97 -9.13 -16.73
CA GLN A 117 -9.90 -9.88 -17.99
C GLN A 117 -10.14 -9.00 -19.22
N LYS A 118 -11.05 -8.02 -19.11
CA LYS A 118 -11.32 -7.06 -20.19
C LYS A 118 -10.16 -6.10 -20.46
N GLY A 119 -9.25 -5.92 -19.50
CA GLY A 119 -8.07 -5.06 -19.62
C GLY A 119 -6.88 -5.77 -20.28
N ILE A 120 -6.87 -7.11 -20.28
CA ILE A 120 -5.82 -7.90 -20.94
C ILE A 120 -6.12 -7.91 -22.43
N THR A 121 -5.32 -7.17 -23.21
CA THR A 121 -5.54 -7.01 -24.64
C THR A 121 -4.76 -8.00 -25.48
N SER A 122 -3.66 -8.52 -24.96
CA SER A 122 -2.86 -9.52 -25.65
C SER A 122 -2.06 -10.35 -24.67
N SER A 123 -1.76 -11.60 -25.06
CA SER A 123 -0.98 -12.53 -24.27
C SER A 123 -0.10 -13.40 -25.17
N PHE A 124 1.07 -13.73 -24.65
CA PHE A 124 2.02 -14.65 -25.26
C PHE A 124 2.48 -15.66 -24.22
N ALA A 125 2.53 -16.93 -24.57
CA ALA A 125 3.04 -17.98 -23.69
C ALA A 125 3.94 -18.97 -24.46
N MET A 126 5.05 -19.36 -23.85
CA MET A 126 5.93 -20.39 -24.38
C MET A 126 5.53 -21.75 -23.82
N LYS A 127 5.14 -22.68 -24.70
CA LYS A 127 4.57 -23.98 -24.32
C LYS A 127 5.46 -24.84 -23.39
N ASN A 128 6.78 -24.71 -23.46
CA ASN A 128 7.72 -25.64 -22.80
C ASN A 128 8.51 -25.01 -21.64
N LEU A 129 8.36 -23.72 -21.35
CA LEU A 129 9.22 -23.01 -20.40
C LEU A 129 8.47 -22.42 -19.20
N GLY A 130 7.14 -22.53 -19.15
CA GLY A 130 6.36 -21.86 -18.10
C GLY A 130 6.59 -20.34 -18.05
N PHE A 131 6.91 -19.74 -19.20
CA PHE A 131 7.12 -18.31 -19.38
C PHE A 131 5.96 -17.73 -20.20
N GLY A 132 5.48 -16.59 -19.80
CA GLY A 132 4.40 -15.90 -20.50
C GLY A 132 4.39 -14.41 -20.22
N ILE A 133 3.85 -13.64 -21.13
CA ILE A 133 3.72 -12.19 -21.01
C ILE A 133 2.29 -11.81 -21.37
N GLU A 134 1.67 -11.00 -20.53
CA GLU A 134 0.35 -10.44 -20.76
C GLU A 134 0.45 -8.91 -20.73
N PHE A 135 -0.11 -8.25 -21.75
CA PHE A 135 -0.25 -6.80 -21.73
C PHE A 135 -1.66 -6.42 -21.28
N CYS A 136 -1.71 -5.54 -20.30
CA CYS A 136 -2.92 -4.99 -19.75
C CYS A 136 -2.92 -3.48 -19.95
N ASN A 137 -3.88 -2.97 -20.73
CA ASN A 137 -4.01 -1.54 -21.00
C ASN A 137 -4.68 -0.77 -19.85
N ASN A 138 -5.34 -1.48 -18.93
CA ASN A 138 -6.05 -0.88 -17.81
C ASN A 138 -6.01 -1.81 -16.60
N MET A 139 -4.98 -1.65 -15.79
CA MET A 139 -4.79 -2.33 -14.52
C MET A 139 -5.09 -1.36 -13.38
N ASP A 140 -5.84 -1.78 -12.38
CA ASP A 140 -6.02 -1.02 -11.16
C ASP A 140 -4.87 -1.28 -10.18
N LEU A 141 -4.20 -0.20 -9.79
CA LEU A 141 -3.16 -0.20 -8.76
C LEU A 141 -3.67 0.50 -7.51
N TYR A 142 -3.77 -0.26 -6.42
CA TYR A 142 -3.98 0.27 -5.08
C TYR A 142 -2.66 0.26 -4.33
N GLU A 143 -2.24 1.39 -3.82
CA GLU A 143 -1.19 1.47 -2.80
C GLU A 143 -1.85 1.81 -1.48
N ALA A 144 -1.66 0.95 -0.48
CA ALA A 144 -2.24 1.10 0.84
C ALA A 144 -1.17 1.18 1.92
N ASN A 145 -1.35 2.12 2.86
CA ASN A 145 -0.54 2.27 4.05
C ASN A 145 -1.32 1.68 5.24
N TYR A 146 -0.80 0.58 5.76
CA TYR A 146 -1.38 -0.22 6.83
C TYR A 146 -0.94 0.22 8.24
N GLY A 147 -0.32 1.37 8.36
CA GLY A 147 0.15 1.92 9.62
C GLY A 147 1.65 1.73 9.84
N MET A 148 2.07 1.99 11.06
CA MET A 148 3.47 2.01 11.45
C MET A 148 3.97 0.60 11.79
N GLN A 149 5.17 0.27 11.30
CA GLN A 149 5.88 -0.93 11.72
C GLN A 149 6.58 -0.68 13.06
N MET A 150 6.40 -1.54 14.05
CA MET A 150 7.11 -1.41 15.31
C MET A 150 8.61 -1.61 15.12
N GLN A 151 9.42 -0.69 15.69
CA GLN A 151 10.89 -0.76 15.63
C GLN A 151 11.47 -2.03 16.25
N SER A 152 10.79 -2.61 17.24
CA SER A 152 11.18 -3.85 17.92
C SER A 152 10.96 -5.12 17.09
N GLY A 153 10.63 -5.00 15.80
CA GLY A 153 10.33 -6.14 14.95
C GLY A 153 9.16 -6.97 15.45
N GLY A 154 8.18 -6.31 16.09
CA GLY A 154 7.03 -6.92 16.76
C GLY A 154 6.22 -7.84 15.87
N LYS A 155 6.81 -8.98 15.56
CA LYS A 155 6.12 -10.08 14.90
C LYS A 155 5.25 -10.74 15.97
N ILE A 156 3.99 -10.91 15.65
CA ILE A 156 3.08 -11.73 16.45
C ILE A 156 3.09 -13.12 15.84
N GLU A 157 3.35 -14.14 16.67
CA GLU A 157 3.19 -15.52 16.22
C GLU A 157 1.72 -15.92 16.36
N ILE A 158 1.09 -16.20 15.23
CA ILE A 158 -0.25 -16.78 15.18
C ILE A 158 -0.14 -18.10 14.42
N ASN A 159 -0.48 -19.21 15.09
CA ASN A 159 -0.43 -20.57 14.52
C ASN A 159 0.95 -20.97 13.93
N GLY A 160 2.06 -20.46 14.50
CA GLY A 160 3.41 -20.74 14.03
C GLY A 160 3.88 -19.88 12.87
N GLU A 161 3.07 -18.93 12.40
CA GLU A 161 3.45 -17.93 11.41
C GLU A 161 3.75 -16.60 12.08
N SER A 162 4.85 -15.99 11.69
CA SER A 162 5.31 -14.70 12.19
C SER A 162 4.67 -13.59 11.35
N ILE A 163 3.66 -12.91 11.89
CA ILE A 163 2.88 -11.87 11.21
C ILE A 163 3.25 -10.49 11.77
N ILE A 164 3.46 -9.52 10.91
CA ILE A 164 3.57 -8.11 11.30
C ILE A 164 2.15 -7.55 11.37
N PRO A 165 1.69 -7.06 12.53
CA PRO A 165 0.33 -6.55 12.67
C PRO A 165 0.14 -5.27 11.85
N GLU A 166 -0.93 -5.24 11.09
CA GLU A 166 -1.38 -4.13 10.26
C GLU A 166 -2.50 -3.40 11.00
N ASN A 167 -2.12 -2.46 11.89
CA ASN A 167 -3.09 -1.85 12.79
C ASN A 167 -3.70 -0.54 12.26
N GLY A 168 -3.11 0.04 11.20
CA GLY A 168 -3.61 1.27 10.58
C GLY A 168 -3.47 2.50 11.46
N PHE A 169 -4.45 3.38 11.31
CA PHE A 169 -4.52 4.68 11.98
C PHE A 169 -5.86 4.82 12.70
N VAL A 170 -5.82 5.30 13.92
CA VAL A 170 -7.01 5.73 14.65
C VAL A 170 -7.20 7.22 14.40
N THR A 171 -8.36 7.60 13.89
CA THR A 171 -8.62 8.97 13.49
C THR A 171 -9.95 9.46 14.07
N CYS A 172 -9.93 10.62 14.69
CA CYS A 172 -11.15 11.26 15.17
C CYS A 172 -11.99 11.76 13.98
N LYS A 173 -13.23 11.29 13.88
CA LYS A 173 -14.17 11.65 12.80
C LYS A 173 -14.51 13.14 12.74
N TYR A 174 -14.38 13.85 13.84
CA TYR A 174 -14.76 15.27 13.97
C TYR A 174 -13.61 16.22 13.72
N CYS A 175 -12.45 15.96 14.31
CA CYS A 175 -11.32 16.89 14.18
C CYS A 175 -10.23 16.42 13.21
N GLY A 176 -10.22 15.13 12.84
CA GLY A 176 -9.25 14.56 11.92
C GLY A 176 -7.88 14.31 12.54
N LYS A 177 -7.71 14.48 13.86
CA LYS A 177 -6.46 14.05 14.50
C LYS A 177 -6.31 12.55 14.33
N SER A 178 -5.15 12.12 13.84
CA SER A 178 -4.88 10.76 13.46
C SER A 178 -3.57 10.29 14.06
N THR A 179 -3.57 9.09 14.60
CA THR A 179 -2.41 8.49 15.27
C THR A 179 -2.22 7.06 14.76
N PRO A 180 -1.00 6.62 14.44
CA PRO A 180 -0.76 5.22 14.13
C PRO A 180 -1.12 4.36 15.33
N LEU A 181 -1.84 3.25 15.08
CA LEU A 181 -2.17 2.30 16.12
C LEU A 181 -1.02 1.27 16.25
N LEU A 182 -0.36 1.24 17.39
CA LEU A 182 0.66 0.25 17.70
C LEU A 182 0.02 -1.02 18.25
N ALA A 183 0.61 -2.18 18.00
CA ALA A 183 0.04 -3.50 18.34
C ALA A 183 -0.20 -3.74 19.84
N LYS A 184 0.48 -2.97 20.71
CA LYS A 184 0.18 -2.89 22.13
C LYS A 184 -0.20 -1.45 22.44
N LEU A 185 -1.41 -1.27 22.95
CA LEU A 185 -1.79 -0.04 23.65
C LEU A 185 -0.93 0.05 24.92
N ASP A 186 0.34 0.37 24.77
CA ASP A 186 1.22 0.64 25.88
C ASP A 186 0.70 1.82 26.70
N LYS A 187 1.11 1.88 27.97
CA LYS A 187 0.74 2.98 28.85
C LYS A 187 1.06 4.36 28.25
N GLU A 188 2.05 4.42 27.39
CA GLU A 188 2.44 5.62 26.65
C GLU A 188 1.39 6.05 25.60
N GLN A 189 0.79 5.11 24.85
CA GLN A 189 -0.29 5.44 23.89
C GLN A 189 -1.59 5.88 24.57
N LYS A 190 -1.84 5.47 25.81
CA LYS A 190 -2.99 5.97 26.57
C LYS A 190 -2.90 7.46 26.90
N ASN A 191 -1.69 8.03 26.83
CA ASN A 191 -1.43 9.46 27.10
C ASN A 191 -1.27 10.28 25.84
N VAL A 192 -1.27 9.69 24.62
CA VAL A 192 -1.21 10.44 23.38
C VAL A 192 -2.46 11.24 23.18
N GLU A 193 -2.32 12.52 22.86
CA GLU A 193 -3.44 13.39 22.50
C GLU A 193 -4.15 12.88 21.24
N GLN A 194 -5.35 12.34 21.40
CA GLN A 194 -6.15 11.76 20.30
C GLN A 194 -7.07 12.78 19.62
N HIS A 195 -7.09 14.01 20.10
CA HIS A 195 -7.89 15.11 19.57
C HIS A 195 -7.08 16.39 19.48
N TYR A 196 -7.46 17.26 18.57
CA TYR A 196 -7.00 18.65 18.61
C TYR A 196 -7.72 19.42 19.72
N LYS A 197 -7.07 20.45 20.27
CA LYS A 197 -7.60 21.26 21.38
C LYS A 197 -8.97 21.90 21.11
N PHE A 198 -9.32 22.10 19.84
CA PHE A 198 -10.61 22.66 19.43
C PHE A 198 -11.72 21.59 19.26
N CYS A 199 -11.44 20.34 19.51
CA CYS A 199 -12.41 19.26 19.31
C CYS A 199 -13.42 19.21 20.45
N ASN A 200 -14.71 19.25 20.12
CA ASN A 200 -15.78 19.12 21.10
C ASN A 200 -15.87 17.76 21.77
N HIS A 201 -15.19 16.75 21.21
CA HIS A 201 -15.15 15.37 21.72
C HIS A 201 -13.83 15.05 22.44
N GLY A 202 -13.06 16.08 22.83
CA GLY A 202 -11.71 15.93 23.38
C GLY A 202 -11.58 15.10 24.66
N ASN A 203 -12.69 14.84 25.35
CA ASN A 203 -12.77 14.00 26.55
C ASN A 203 -12.98 12.49 26.26
N VAL A 204 -13.32 12.13 25.02
CA VAL A 204 -13.52 10.72 24.61
C VAL A 204 -12.18 10.15 24.16
N LYS A 205 -11.80 8.99 24.68
CA LYS A 205 -10.62 8.26 24.24
C LYS A 205 -11.01 7.10 23.33
N PHE A 206 -10.14 6.72 22.41
CA PHE A 206 -10.39 5.61 21.49
C PHE A 206 -10.74 4.31 22.24
N VAL A 207 -10.07 4.04 23.34
CA VAL A 207 -10.31 2.83 24.17
C VAL A 207 -11.68 2.81 24.83
N ASP A 208 -12.33 3.97 24.96
CA ASP A 208 -13.64 4.14 25.58
C ASP A 208 -14.77 4.26 24.53
N ASP A 209 -14.42 4.36 23.24
CA ASP A 209 -15.36 4.49 22.11
C ASP A 209 -15.82 3.12 21.60
N ASN A 210 -16.59 2.41 22.41
CA ASN A 210 -17.03 1.04 22.10
C ASN A 210 -17.94 0.92 20.88
N ASN A 211 -18.58 2.03 20.47
CA ASN A 211 -19.51 2.03 19.35
C ASN A 211 -18.92 2.65 18.07
N GLY A 212 -17.67 3.10 18.11
CA GLY A 212 -17.03 3.76 16.99
C GLY A 212 -17.70 5.07 16.57
N GLU A 213 -18.33 5.79 17.50
CA GLU A 213 -19.04 7.04 17.21
C GLU A 213 -18.08 8.19 16.96
N VAL A 214 -16.98 8.25 17.70
CA VAL A 214 -16.01 9.35 17.68
C VAL A 214 -14.80 9.02 16.84
N PHE A 215 -14.34 7.79 16.86
CA PHE A 215 -13.15 7.36 16.14
C PHE A 215 -13.47 6.38 15.02
N GLU A 216 -12.58 6.36 14.02
CA GLU A 216 -12.52 5.35 12.99
C GLU A 216 -11.09 4.79 12.94
N GLN A 217 -10.99 3.46 12.91
CA GLN A 217 -9.75 2.78 12.56
C GLN A 217 -9.74 2.58 11.05
N LEU A 218 -8.72 3.10 10.38
CA LEU A 218 -8.66 3.11 8.93
C LEU A 218 -7.24 2.89 8.41
N TYR A 219 -7.17 2.48 7.15
CA TYR A 219 -5.96 2.48 6.35
C TYR A 219 -5.99 3.65 5.37
N LEU A 220 -4.82 4.11 4.96
CA LEU A 220 -4.72 5.13 3.93
C LEU A 220 -4.48 4.46 2.58
N TYR A 221 -5.12 4.94 1.52
CA TYR A 221 -4.89 4.39 0.21
C TYR A 221 -4.81 5.46 -0.87
N ARG A 222 -4.21 5.10 -1.98
CA ARG A 222 -4.37 5.74 -3.27
C ARG A 222 -4.71 4.71 -4.31
N HIS A 223 -5.45 5.10 -5.30
CA HIS A 223 -5.85 4.28 -6.43
C HIS A 223 -5.51 4.99 -7.74
N MET A 224 -5.03 4.24 -8.71
CA MET A 224 -4.85 4.71 -10.07
C MET A 224 -5.04 3.57 -11.06
N GLN A 225 -5.47 3.91 -12.26
CA GLN A 225 -5.50 3.01 -13.40
C GLN A 225 -4.29 3.30 -14.29
N THR A 226 -3.64 2.24 -14.78
CA THR A 226 -2.46 2.38 -15.62
C THR A 226 -2.23 1.16 -16.50
N GLU A 227 -1.36 1.29 -17.50
CA GLU A 227 -0.90 0.17 -18.32
C GLU A 227 0.12 -0.69 -17.56
N ALA A 228 0.11 -1.99 -17.84
CA ALA A 228 1.03 -2.94 -17.24
C ALA A 228 1.39 -4.10 -18.17
N ILE A 229 2.58 -4.65 -17.97
CA ILE A 229 3.00 -5.95 -18.52
C ILE A 229 3.19 -6.92 -17.36
N LYS A 230 2.45 -8.03 -17.38
CA LYS A 230 2.55 -9.11 -16.42
C LYS A 230 3.40 -10.23 -17.01
N ILE A 231 4.49 -10.59 -16.36
CA ILE A 231 5.47 -11.56 -16.84
C ILE A 231 5.43 -12.77 -15.92
N LEU A 232 5.00 -13.92 -16.44
CA LEU A 232 5.05 -15.20 -15.71
C LEU A 232 6.50 -15.67 -15.62
N LEU A 233 6.96 -15.96 -14.41
CA LEU A 233 8.33 -16.43 -14.17
C LEU A 233 8.40 -17.97 -14.20
N PRO A 234 9.38 -18.56 -14.90
CA PRO A 234 9.66 -19.98 -14.82
C PRO A 234 10.04 -20.40 -13.39
N ILE A 235 9.64 -21.60 -12.98
CA ILE A 235 9.91 -22.16 -11.64
C ILE A 235 11.41 -22.14 -11.30
N GLN A 236 12.27 -22.36 -12.28
CA GLN A 236 13.73 -22.35 -12.08
C GLN A 236 14.29 -21.00 -11.62
N ILE A 237 13.61 -19.90 -11.94
CA ILE A 237 14.01 -18.56 -11.52
C ILE A 237 13.48 -18.27 -10.10
N MET A 238 12.36 -18.89 -9.72
CA MET A 238 11.67 -18.59 -8.46
C MET A 238 12.35 -19.17 -7.22
N ASP A 239 13.02 -20.30 -7.36
CA ASP A 239 13.65 -21.01 -6.23
C ASP A 239 14.85 -20.25 -5.64
N ALA A 240 15.37 -19.23 -6.34
CA ALA A 240 16.44 -18.38 -5.86
C ALA A 240 16.01 -16.91 -5.85
N LYS A 241 15.81 -16.34 -4.68
CA LYS A 241 15.47 -14.91 -4.53
C LYS A 241 16.44 -13.99 -5.29
N SER A 242 17.72 -14.32 -5.30
CA SER A 242 18.75 -13.61 -6.07
C SER A 242 18.51 -13.67 -7.58
N ALA A 243 17.99 -14.78 -8.12
CA ALA A 243 17.71 -14.90 -9.54
C ALA A 243 16.55 -14.02 -10.00
N VAL A 244 15.52 -13.87 -9.18
CA VAL A 244 14.40 -12.93 -9.44
C VAL A 244 14.89 -11.49 -9.49
N GLU A 245 15.72 -11.08 -8.54
CA GLU A 245 16.30 -9.74 -8.52
C GLU A 245 17.27 -9.48 -9.68
N MET A 246 18.06 -10.48 -10.06
CA MET A 246 18.92 -10.39 -11.24
C MET A 246 18.11 -10.28 -12.54
N PHE A 247 17.04 -11.06 -12.66
CA PHE A 247 16.15 -11.00 -13.82
C PHE A 247 15.45 -9.63 -13.92
N LYS A 248 14.97 -9.10 -12.79
CA LYS A 248 14.40 -7.75 -12.70
C LYS A 248 15.42 -6.68 -13.13
N ALA A 249 16.64 -6.75 -12.60
CA ALA A 249 17.72 -5.82 -12.99
C ALA A 249 18.07 -5.93 -14.48
N GLY A 250 18.03 -7.15 -15.05
CA GLY A 250 18.22 -7.38 -16.48
C GLY A 250 17.16 -6.71 -17.34
N ILE A 251 15.88 -6.79 -16.93
CA ILE A 251 14.77 -6.09 -17.61
C ILE A 251 14.98 -4.57 -17.53
N GLU A 252 15.32 -4.04 -16.35
CA GLU A 252 15.57 -2.61 -16.16
C GLU A 252 16.72 -2.11 -17.04
N LEU A 253 17.78 -2.90 -17.17
CA LEU A 253 18.91 -2.57 -18.03
C LEU A 253 18.50 -2.61 -19.51
N GLY A 254 17.77 -3.66 -19.93
CA GLY A 254 17.25 -3.78 -21.30
C GLY A 254 16.34 -2.63 -21.69
N MET A 255 15.48 -2.16 -20.77
CA MET A 255 14.65 -0.98 -21.00
C MET A 255 15.49 0.29 -21.19
N LYS A 256 16.52 0.49 -20.36
CA LYS A 256 17.44 1.64 -20.50
C LYS A 256 18.12 1.66 -21.86
N GLU A 257 18.57 0.50 -22.34
CA GLU A 257 19.20 0.36 -23.64
C GLU A 257 18.21 0.63 -24.77
N TYR A 258 17.02 0.01 -24.71
CA TYR A 258 15.97 0.16 -25.73
C TYR A 258 15.49 1.60 -25.88
N TYR A 259 15.18 2.27 -24.76
CA TYR A 259 14.69 3.67 -24.77
C TYR A 259 15.80 4.71 -24.85
N ARG A 260 17.08 4.30 -24.77
CA ARG A 260 18.25 5.19 -24.67
C ARG A 260 18.12 6.23 -23.54
N SER A 261 17.34 5.90 -22.52
CA SER A 261 17.06 6.74 -21.36
C SER A 261 16.58 5.84 -20.20
N SER A 262 16.59 6.36 -18.99
CA SER A 262 15.96 5.67 -17.84
C SER A 262 14.50 6.11 -17.74
N PRO A 263 13.52 5.25 -18.06
CA PRO A 263 12.11 5.59 -17.89
C PRO A 263 11.76 5.57 -16.39
N GLU A 264 12.01 6.69 -15.70
CA GLU A 264 11.83 6.79 -14.24
C GLU A 264 10.39 6.56 -13.77
N HIS A 265 9.43 6.65 -14.69
CA HIS A 265 8.01 6.41 -14.43
C HIS A 265 7.61 4.94 -14.52
N ILE A 266 8.46 4.05 -15.07
CA ILE A 266 8.19 2.60 -15.09
C ILE A 266 8.80 1.94 -13.86
N ARG A 267 8.02 1.07 -13.22
CA ARG A 267 8.42 0.27 -12.06
C ARG A 267 8.18 -1.20 -12.32
N ILE A 268 8.95 -2.03 -11.64
CA ILE A 268 8.80 -3.49 -11.68
C ILE A 268 8.66 -3.99 -10.25
N ASP A 269 7.55 -4.67 -9.98
CA ASP A 269 7.29 -5.29 -8.69
C ASP A 269 6.94 -6.77 -8.85
N SER A 270 7.15 -7.54 -7.79
CA SER A 270 6.78 -8.96 -7.74
C SER A 270 5.29 -9.10 -7.40
N TYR A 271 4.65 -10.10 -8.02
CA TYR A 271 3.24 -10.41 -7.83
C TYR A 271 3.03 -11.92 -7.83
N THR A 272 2.16 -12.40 -6.97
CA THR A 272 1.81 -13.82 -6.91
C THR A 272 0.31 -14.02 -7.13
N GLU A 273 -0.04 -15.08 -7.83
CA GLU A 273 -1.42 -15.47 -8.08
C GLU A 273 -1.58 -16.97 -7.84
N MET A 274 -2.72 -17.38 -7.26
CA MET A 274 -3.01 -18.79 -7.12
C MET A 274 -3.56 -19.32 -8.44
N ASN A 275 -2.89 -20.28 -9.03
CA ASN A 275 -3.38 -20.99 -10.20
C ASN A 275 -4.51 -21.92 -9.79
N GLN A 276 -5.72 -21.62 -10.22
CA GLN A 276 -6.92 -22.38 -9.85
C GLN A 276 -6.90 -23.81 -10.38
N ALA A 277 -6.21 -24.09 -11.50
CA ALA A 277 -6.13 -25.41 -12.10
C ALA A 277 -5.14 -26.34 -11.37
N THR A 278 -4.05 -25.78 -10.85
CA THR A 278 -2.96 -26.55 -10.23
C THR A 278 -2.92 -26.42 -8.70
N ALA A 279 -3.70 -25.50 -8.11
CA ALA A 279 -3.65 -25.10 -6.70
C ALA A 279 -2.25 -24.69 -6.23
N LYS A 280 -1.38 -24.25 -7.15
CA LYS A 280 -0.03 -23.75 -6.88
C LYS A 280 0.03 -22.24 -7.08
N LYS A 281 1.01 -21.60 -6.46
CA LYS A 281 1.28 -20.18 -6.67
C LYS A 281 2.09 -20.00 -7.96
N ASP A 282 1.56 -19.21 -8.87
CA ASP A 282 2.30 -18.67 -10.00
C ASP A 282 2.94 -17.34 -9.59
N TYR A 283 4.15 -17.09 -10.02
CA TYR A 283 4.91 -15.90 -9.69
C TYR A 283 5.11 -15.06 -10.95
N TYR A 284 4.88 -13.78 -10.78
CA TYR A 284 4.96 -12.82 -11.85
C TYR A 284 5.84 -11.64 -11.46
N LEU A 285 6.45 -11.02 -12.46
CA LEU A 285 6.86 -9.62 -12.38
C LEU A 285 5.79 -8.77 -13.08
N VAL A 286 5.44 -7.67 -12.46
CA VAL A 286 4.55 -6.67 -13.02
C VAL A 286 5.35 -5.42 -13.30
N MET A 287 5.50 -5.10 -14.60
CA MET A 287 5.99 -3.81 -15.06
C MET A 287 4.80 -2.89 -15.25
N TYR A 288 4.81 -1.73 -14.64
CA TYR A 288 3.69 -0.79 -14.73
C TYR A 288 4.17 0.66 -14.78
N ASP A 289 3.35 1.50 -15.38
CA ASP A 289 3.58 2.93 -15.40
C ASP A 289 3.07 3.55 -14.10
N THR A 290 3.84 4.48 -13.53
CA THR A 290 3.44 5.22 -12.32
C THR A 290 2.60 6.47 -12.63
N ILE A 291 2.40 6.76 -13.91
CA ILE A 291 1.57 7.87 -14.39
C ILE A 291 0.15 7.32 -14.65
N PRO A 292 -0.88 7.95 -14.06
CA PRO A 292 -2.27 7.55 -14.32
C PRO A 292 -2.61 7.55 -15.81
N GLY A 293 -3.24 6.47 -16.28
CA GLY A 293 -3.57 6.25 -17.68
C GLY A 293 -2.45 5.66 -18.52
N GLY A 294 -1.24 5.56 -17.98
CA GLY A 294 -0.05 5.10 -18.71
C GLY A 294 0.50 6.15 -19.70
N THR A 295 1.73 5.96 -20.10
CA THR A 295 2.42 6.83 -21.06
C THR A 295 2.54 6.22 -22.46
N GLY A 296 2.06 4.98 -22.65
CA GLY A 296 2.19 4.22 -23.89
C GLY A 296 3.56 3.57 -24.10
N TYR A 297 4.49 3.75 -23.15
CA TYR A 297 5.81 3.11 -23.25
C TYR A 297 5.73 1.58 -23.19
N LEU A 298 4.89 1.05 -22.30
CA LEU A 298 4.71 -0.41 -22.17
C LEU A 298 3.97 -0.99 -23.37
N ALA A 299 2.97 -0.28 -23.88
CA ALA A 299 2.29 -0.67 -25.13
C ALA A 299 3.27 -0.73 -26.29
N LYS A 300 4.15 0.27 -26.43
CA LYS A 300 5.19 0.29 -27.46
C LYS A 300 6.18 -0.86 -27.30
N LEU A 301 6.64 -1.12 -26.08
CA LEU A 301 7.56 -2.22 -25.77
C LEU A 301 6.96 -3.58 -26.15
N TYR A 302 5.67 -3.79 -25.85
CA TYR A 302 4.97 -5.04 -26.12
C TYR A 302 4.72 -5.27 -27.63
N ASN A 303 4.41 -4.20 -28.37
CA ASN A 303 4.07 -4.27 -29.78
C ASN A 303 5.28 -4.18 -30.73
N THR A 304 6.50 -4.21 -30.20
CA THR A 304 7.70 -4.21 -31.05
C THR A 304 7.85 -5.59 -31.69
N GLU A 305 7.58 -5.65 -32.99
CA GLU A 305 7.75 -6.86 -33.83
C GLU A 305 9.20 -7.03 -34.38
N GLU A 306 10.17 -6.33 -33.82
CA GLU A 306 11.57 -6.37 -34.28
C GLU A 306 12.52 -7.02 -33.25
#